data_ec417abe9c658a1ee4dc4158f9eb977f
#
_entry.id   ec417abe9c658a1ee4dc4158f9eb977f
#
_cell.length_a   1.000
_cell.length_b   1.000
_cell.length_c   1.000
_cell.angle_alpha   90.00
_cell.angle_beta   90.00
_cell.angle_gamma   90.00
#
_symmetry.space_group_name_H-M   'P 1'
#
loop_
_entity.id
_entity.type
_entity.pdbx_description
1 polymer ?
#
loop_
_entity_poly.entity_id
_entity_poly.type
_entity_poly.pdbx_seq_one_letter_code
_entity_poly.pdbx_strand_id
1 'polypeptide(L)'
;AAEPSKVVRHVEYDEITDVNQLLQMGIEEYQKTPKVRNQSENEEITVKQLLSITEYDDGTIEKEYCVTGLGMVDKSGKNVSAAQIARADSPVNKDKQVSNYGVTLVCSLYTTMRLDSVFDMPLFRVDKVTTTILRTGSVYPGNGSTRYNHQRGNEFKSVPFTASTASNQSFTIPGSANFYHSSPEPLAGGLVAQSDVSLSNGKSLSVIVGVPSDDPYAK
;
A
#
# COMPACT_ATOMS: atom_id res chain seq x y z
N ALA A 1 2.19 -37.74 -9.36
CA ALA A 1 2.21 -36.30 -9.12
C ALA A 1 1.64 -35.64 -10.37
N ALA A 2 0.69 -34.70 -10.23
CA ALA A 2 0.21 -33.90 -11.36
C ALA A 2 1.38 -33.10 -11.92
N GLU A 3 1.46 -32.99 -13.24
CA GLU A 3 2.43 -32.09 -13.85
C GLU A 3 2.15 -30.63 -13.41
N PRO A 4 3.17 -29.82 -13.18
CA PRO A 4 2.96 -28.42 -12.86
C PRO A 4 2.31 -27.69 -14.04
N SER A 5 1.34 -26.82 -13.77
CA SER A 5 0.65 -26.01 -14.77
C SER A 5 1.65 -25.16 -15.55
N LYS A 6 1.46 -25.04 -16.86
CA LYS A 6 2.34 -24.28 -17.74
C LYS A 6 1.79 -22.87 -17.97
N VAL A 7 2.67 -21.89 -17.98
CA VAL A 7 2.30 -20.52 -18.34
C VAL A 7 1.94 -20.47 -19.83
N VAL A 8 0.74 -19.98 -20.14
CA VAL A 8 0.25 -19.77 -21.52
C VAL A 8 0.31 -18.30 -21.92
N ARG A 9 0.25 -17.39 -20.95
CA ARG A 9 0.38 -15.96 -21.18
C ARG A 9 0.98 -15.29 -19.97
N HIS A 10 1.87 -14.31 -20.20
CA HIS A 10 2.41 -13.44 -19.17
C HIS A 10 2.49 -12.01 -19.70
N VAL A 11 2.01 -11.05 -18.92
CA VAL A 11 2.04 -9.62 -19.22
C VAL A 11 2.57 -8.90 -18.00
N GLU A 12 3.57 -8.06 -18.20
CA GLU A 12 4.12 -7.17 -17.17
C GLU A 12 3.72 -5.72 -17.45
N TYR A 13 3.59 -4.94 -16.38
CA TYR A 13 3.30 -3.52 -16.41
C TYR A 13 4.38 -2.77 -15.63
N ASP A 14 4.72 -1.58 -16.11
CA ASP A 14 5.72 -0.73 -15.46
C ASP A 14 5.22 -0.28 -14.08
N GLU A 15 6.03 -0.54 -13.06
CA GLU A 15 5.76 -0.07 -11.71
C GLU A 15 6.17 1.40 -11.57
N ILE A 16 5.26 2.22 -11.05
CA ILE A 16 5.56 3.59 -10.64
C ILE A 16 6.07 3.57 -9.20
N THR A 17 7.33 3.93 -9.02
CA THR A 17 8.02 3.99 -7.72
C THR A 17 8.33 5.41 -7.27
N ASP A 18 8.24 6.39 -8.16
CA ASP A 18 8.43 7.80 -7.82
C ASP A 18 7.32 8.28 -6.89
N VAL A 19 7.69 8.72 -5.67
CA VAL A 19 6.73 9.05 -4.62
C VAL A 19 5.90 10.29 -4.98
N ASN A 20 6.42 11.22 -5.78
CA ASN A 20 5.66 12.37 -6.25
C ASN A 20 4.58 11.94 -7.25
N GLN A 21 4.91 11.02 -8.15
CA GLN A 21 3.92 10.45 -9.07
C GLN A 21 2.84 9.65 -8.32
N LEU A 22 3.24 8.83 -7.33
CA LEU A 22 2.29 8.11 -6.48
C LEU A 22 1.38 9.07 -5.71
N LEU A 23 1.91 10.18 -5.20
CA LEU A 23 1.12 11.20 -4.53
C LEU A 23 0.07 11.80 -5.47
N GLN A 24 0.45 12.15 -6.70
CA GLN A 24 -0.47 12.70 -7.70
C GLN A 24 -1.57 11.70 -8.06
N MET A 25 -1.21 10.45 -8.34
CA MET A 25 -2.16 9.38 -8.64
C MET A 25 -3.14 9.17 -7.48
N GLY A 26 -2.64 9.13 -6.26
CA GLY A 26 -3.46 8.93 -5.07
C GLY A 26 -4.41 10.09 -4.80
N ILE A 27 -4.00 11.34 -5.07
CA ILE A 27 -4.88 12.52 -5.01
C ILE A 27 -6.00 12.41 -6.05
N GLU A 28 -5.69 12.03 -7.28
CA GLU A 28 -6.68 11.84 -8.33
C GLU A 28 -7.70 10.75 -7.99
N GLU A 29 -7.22 9.61 -7.48
CA GLU A 29 -8.09 8.51 -7.00
C GLU A 29 -8.99 8.98 -5.86
N TYR A 30 -8.42 9.66 -4.86
CA TYR A 30 -9.18 10.19 -3.72
C TYR A 30 -10.28 11.17 -4.16
N GLN A 31 -10.02 11.99 -5.18
CA GLN A 31 -10.98 12.96 -5.71
C GLN A 31 -12.11 12.28 -6.51
N LYS A 32 -11.83 11.14 -7.16
CA LYS A 32 -12.83 10.38 -7.93
C LYS A 32 -13.72 9.50 -7.05
N THR A 33 -13.24 9.12 -5.87
CA THR A 33 -13.97 8.22 -4.95
C THR A 33 -15.17 8.96 -4.35
N PRO A 34 -16.42 8.44 -4.50
CA PRO A 34 -17.59 9.05 -3.88
C PRO A 34 -17.47 9.03 -2.37
N LYS A 35 -17.62 10.20 -1.74
CA LYS A 35 -17.53 10.30 -0.27
C LYS A 35 -18.84 9.86 0.34
N VAL A 36 -18.82 8.74 1.04
CA VAL A 36 -19.93 8.33 1.91
C VAL A 36 -19.90 9.20 3.17
N ARG A 37 -21.06 9.71 3.58
CA ARG A 37 -21.23 10.72 4.66
C ARG A 37 -20.61 10.35 6.04
N ASN A 38 -20.16 9.10 6.23
CA ASN A 38 -19.62 8.57 7.48
C ASN A 38 -18.19 8.06 7.36
N GLN A 39 -17.48 8.35 6.27
CA GLN A 39 -16.05 7.98 6.16
C GLN A 39 -15.23 8.90 7.08
N SER A 40 -14.36 8.28 7.88
CA SER A 40 -13.52 8.99 8.84
C SER A 40 -12.61 9.99 8.12
N GLU A 41 -12.38 11.16 8.70
CA GLU A 41 -11.46 12.19 8.18
C GLU A 41 -10.00 11.71 8.05
N ASN A 42 -9.71 10.48 8.46
CA ASN A 42 -8.38 9.86 8.48
C ASN A 42 -8.12 8.90 7.31
N GLU A 43 -8.85 9.05 6.20
CA GLU A 43 -8.53 8.27 5.01
C GLU A 43 -7.15 8.65 4.48
N GLU A 44 -6.38 7.63 4.16
CA GLU A 44 -5.04 7.77 3.62
C GLU A 44 -5.10 7.95 2.10
N ILE A 45 -4.11 8.62 1.54
CA ILE A 45 -3.90 8.63 0.09
C ILE A 45 -3.42 7.24 -0.31
N THR A 46 -4.19 6.56 -1.14
CA THR A 46 -3.90 5.17 -1.55
C THR A 46 -3.83 5.07 -3.06
N VAL A 47 -2.85 4.31 -3.55
CA VAL A 47 -2.65 4.00 -4.97
C VAL A 47 -2.59 2.49 -5.15
N LYS A 48 -3.28 1.98 -6.16
CA LYS A 48 -3.24 0.57 -6.57
C LYS A 48 -2.61 0.46 -7.94
N GLN A 49 -1.67 -0.48 -8.10
CA GLN A 49 -1.02 -0.76 -9.36
C GLN A 49 -1.09 -2.25 -9.65
N LEU A 50 -1.49 -2.61 -10.86
CA LEU A 50 -1.33 -3.95 -11.40
C LEU A 50 0.09 -4.06 -11.96
N LEU A 51 0.86 -5.06 -11.52
CA LEU A 51 2.25 -5.26 -11.92
C LEU A 51 2.40 -6.36 -12.95
N SER A 52 1.62 -7.45 -12.84
CA SER A 52 1.64 -8.51 -13.84
C SER A 52 0.33 -9.31 -13.89
N ILE A 53 0.11 -9.98 -15.00
CA ILE A 53 -0.93 -11.01 -15.17
C ILE A 53 -0.26 -12.25 -15.75
N THR A 54 -0.45 -13.39 -15.10
CA THR A 54 0.00 -14.70 -15.57
C THR A 54 -1.20 -15.64 -15.70
N GLU A 55 -1.37 -16.20 -16.88
CA GLU A 55 -2.42 -17.19 -17.18
C GLU A 55 -1.77 -18.57 -17.39
N TYR A 56 -2.36 -19.60 -16.80
CA TYR A 56 -1.88 -20.98 -16.87
C TYR A 56 -2.80 -21.86 -17.71
N ASP A 57 -2.28 -22.98 -18.21
CA ASP A 57 -3.00 -23.93 -19.07
C ASP A 57 -4.15 -24.68 -18.36
N ASP A 58 -4.16 -24.67 -17.03
CA ASP A 58 -5.26 -25.21 -16.19
C ASP A 58 -6.39 -24.20 -15.94
N GLY A 59 -6.28 -22.98 -16.50
CA GLY A 59 -7.23 -21.89 -16.29
C GLY A 59 -6.97 -21.05 -15.05
N THR A 60 -5.94 -21.34 -14.26
CA THR A 60 -5.50 -20.46 -13.15
C THR A 60 -5.00 -19.14 -13.68
N ILE A 61 -5.33 -18.05 -13.00
CA ILE A 61 -4.84 -16.70 -13.29
C ILE A 61 -4.19 -16.13 -12.02
N GLU A 62 -2.96 -15.66 -12.15
CA GLU A 62 -2.28 -14.89 -11.11
C GLU A 62 -2.15 -13.44 -11.53
N LYS A 63 -2.44 -12.51 -10.61
CA LYS A 63 -2.24 -11.07 -10.79
C LYS A 63 -1.42 -10.54 -9.64
N GLU A 64 -0.34 -9.86 -9.96
CA GLU A 64 0.51 -9.19 -8.98
C GLU A 64 0.09 -7.72 -8.85
N TYR A 65 -0.08 -7.27 -7.62
CA TYR A 65 -0.46 -5.91 -7.28
C TYR A 65 0.53 -5.26 -6.32
N CYS A 66 0.62 -3.96 -6.41
CA CYS A 66 1.18 -3.11 -5.36
C CYS A 66 0.09 -2.15 -4.87
N VAL A 67 -0.21 -2.18 -3.59
CA VAL A 67 -1.08 -1.20 -2.93
C VAL A 67 -0.21 -0.32 -2.06
N THR A 68 -0.17 0.97 -2.37
CA THR A 68 0.68 1.96 -1.68
C THR A 68 -0.17 2.98 -0.97
N GLY A 69 0.05 3.16 0.33
CA GLY A 69 -0.52 4.22 1.15
C GLY A 69 0.53 5.30 1.46
N LEU A 70 0.09 6.54 1.51
CA LEU A 70 0.92 7.69 1.86
C LEU A 70 0.31 8.45 3.04
N GLY A 71 1.10 8.63 4.09
CA GLY A 71 0.79 9.48 5.24
C GLY A 71 1.82 10.58 5.38
N MET A 72 1.40 11.76 5.81
CA MET A 72 2.27 12.93 5.85
C MET A 72 2.07 13.77 7.11
N VAL A 73 3.16 14.38 7.55
CA VAL A 73 3.10 15.50 8.47
C VAL A 73 3.63 16.76 7.77
N ASP A 74 3.11 17.91 8.16
CA ASP A 74 3.62 19.18 7.70
C ASP A 74 5.03 19.49 8.28
N LYS A 75 5.64 20.58 7.89
CA LYS A 75 6.98 20.98 8.36
C LYS A 75 7.05 21.25 9.86
N SER A 76 5.90 21.48 10.51
CA SER A 76 5.79 21.62 11.98
C SER A 76 5.57 20.27 12.69
N GLY A 77 5.42 19.17 11.94
CA GLY A 77 5.17 17.82 12.46
C GLY A 77 3.72 17.56 12.84
N LYS A 78 2.77 18.33 12.29
CA LYS A 78 1.33 18.09 12.44
C LYS A 78 0.86 17.15 11.34
N ASN A 79 0.05 16.13 11.71
CA ASN A 79 -0.54 15.22 10.74
C ASN A 79 -1.41 15.97 9.73
N VAL A 80 -1.29 15.61 8.46
CA VAL A 80 -2.07 16.15 7.34
C VAL A 80 -3.01 15.06 6.85
N SER A 81 -4.32 15.29 6.90
CA SER A 81 -5.30 14.31 6.42
C SER A 81 -5.30 14.21 4.89
N ALA A 82 -5.75 13.07 4.35
CA ALA A 82 -5.95 12.89 2.90
C ALA A 82 -6.84 14.00 2.31
N ALA A 83 -7.89 14.41 3.03
CA ALA A 83 -8.75 15.50 2.62
C ALA A 83 -8.01 16.84 2.52
N GLN A 84 -7.07 17.13 3.44
CA GLN A 84 -6.25 18.33 3.38
C GLN A 84 -5.24 18.27 2.23
N ILE A 85 -4.65 17.10 1.99
CA ILE A 85 -3.74 16.87 0.85
C ILE A 85 -4.49 17.06 -0.47
N ALA A 86 -5.70 16.53 -0.60
CA ALA A 86 -6.49 16.58 -1.82
C ALA A 86 -7.20 17.92 -2.07
N ARG A 87 -7.49 18.70 -1.00
CA ARG A 87 -8.22 19.99 -1.08
C ARG A 87 -7.37 21.19 -1.42
N ALA A 88 -6.05 21.11 -1.40
CA ALA A 88 -5.24 22.29 -1.67
C ALA A 88 -5.59 22.88 -3.04
N ASP A 89 -6.29 23.99 -2.94
CA ASP A 89 -6.87 24.85 -3.95
C ASP A 89 -6.25 24.75 -5.34
N SER A 90 -6.94 24.14 -6.23
CA SER A 90 -6.93 24.37 -7.67
C SER A 90 -7.07 23.07 -8.49
N PRO A 91 -7.73 23.14 -9.63
CA PRO A 91 -7.78 22.01 -10.54
C PRO A 91 -6.36 21.67 -10.99
N VAL A 92 -5.86 20.52 -10.55
CA VAL A 92 -4.55 19.98 -10.93
C VAL A 92 -3.40 20.88 -10.47
N ASN A 93 -3.17 20.97 -9.18
CA ASN A 93 -1.91 21.51 -8.70
C ASN A 93 -0.80 20.48 -8.98
N LYS A 94 -0.19 20.58 -10.18
CA LYS A 94 0.95 19.74 -10.61
C LYS A 94 2.18 19.89 -9.71
N ASP A 95 2.13 20.82 -8.76
CA ASP A 95 3.25 21.19 -7.91
C ASP A 95 3.19 20.61 -6.50
N LYS A 96 2.21 19.72 -6.21
CA LYS A 96 2.20 19.00 -4.94
C LYS A 96 3.29 17.95 -4.93
N GLN A 97 4.32 18.22 -4.20
CA GLN A 97 5.47 17.35 -4.04
C GLN A 97 5.64 16.95 -2.58
N VAL A 98 6.20 15.78 -2.34
CA VAL A 98 6.52 15.31 -0.99
C VAL A 98 7.48 16.26 -0.26
N SER A 99 8.27 17.06 -0.98
CA SER A 99 9.14 18.10 -0.43
C SER A 99 8.38 19.24 0.27
N ASN A 100 7.08 19.38 0.06
CA ASN A 100 6.22 20.33 0.74
C ASN A 100 5.88 19.93 2.17
N TYR A 101 6.09 18.63 2.52
CA TYR A 101 5.81 18.08 3.83
C TYR A 101 7.09 17.89 4.64
N GLY A 102 6.95 17.78 5.97
CA GLY A 102 8.09 17.57 6.87
C GLY A 102 8.59 16.12 6.85
N VAL A 103 7.66 15.18 6.95
CA VAL A 103 7.90 13.72 6.82
C VAL A 103 6.79 13.11 5.99
N THR A 104 7.16 12.25 5.06
CA THR A 104 6.25 11.39 4.31
C THR A 104 6.59 9.94 4.61
N LEU A 105 5.60 9.19 5.05
CA LEU A 105 5.66 7.75 5.27
C LEU A 105 4.90 7.04 4.15
N VAL A 106 5.57 6.13 3.46
CA VAL A 106 5.00 5.32 2.38
C VAL A 106 5.02 3.86 2.80
N CYS A 107 3.86 3.22 2.79
CA CYS A 107 3.72 1.78 3.02
C CYS A 107 3.23 1.12 1.73
N SER A 108 3.99 0.19 1.18
CA SER A 108 3.62 -0.55 -0.03
C SER A 108 3.50 -2.04 0.26
N LEU A 109 2.31 -2.58 0.02
CA LEU A 109 2.00 -4.00 0.11
C LEU A 109 2.04 -4.59 -1.30
N TYR A 110 2.97 -5.51 -1.53
CA TYR A 110 3.04 -6.32 -2.74
C TYR A 110 2.36 -7.65 -2.49
N THR A 111 1.41 -8.00 -3.32
CA THR A 111 0.59 -9.21 -3.17
C THR A 111 0.32 -9.85 -4.52
N THR A 112 0.32 -11.16 -4.54
CA THR A 112 -0.17 -11.97 -5.66
C THR A 112 -1.56 -12.46 -5.34
N MET A 113 -2.52 -12.15 -6.20
CA MET A 113 -3.86 -12.73 -6.19
C MET A 113 -3.90 -13.91 -7.16
N ARG A 114 -4.39 -15.06 -6.71
CA ARG A 114 -4.64 -16.22 -7.54
C ARG A 114 -6.14 -16.48 -7.65
N LEU A 115 -6.61 -16.59 -8.88
CA LEU A 115 -7.95 -17.04 -9.23
C LEU A 115 -7.84 -18.47 -9.76
N ASP A 116 -8.41 -19.42 -9.03
CA ASP A 116 -8.49 -20.80 -9.45
C ASP A 116 -9.77 -20.99 -10.29
N SER A 117 -9.68 -21.78 -11.35
CA SER A 117 -10.83 -22.11 -12.21
C SER A 117 -11.95 -22.89 -11.48
N VAL A 118 -11.67 -23.44 -10.31
CA VAL A 118 -12.59 -24.27 -9.52
C VAL A 118 -13.27 -23.48 -8.38
N PHE A 119 -12.65 -22.43 -7.87
CA PHE A 119 -13.15 -21.66 -6.74
C PHE A 119 -13.40 -20.19 -7.14
N ASP A 120 -14.63 -19.72 -6.91
CA ASP A 120 -15.02 -18.31 -7.17
C ASP A 120 -14.36 -17.30 -6.22
N MET A 121 -13.58 -17.74 -5.26
CA MET A 121 -12.95 -16.87 -4.27
C MET A 121 -11.45 -16.75 -4.51
N PRO A 122 -10.93 -15.52 -4.63
CA PRO A 122 -9.50 -15.31 -4.82
C PRO A 122 -8.68 -15.71 -3.58
N LEU A 123 -7.50 -16.26 -3.83
CA LEU A 123 -6.46 -16.49 -2.84
C LEU A 123 -5.41 -15.39 -2.94
N PHE A 124 -4.87 -14.95 -1.82
CA PHE A 124 -3.84 -13.92 -1.75
C PHE A 124 -2.59 -14.42 -1.05
N ARG A 125 -1.45 -13.97 -1.54
CA ARG A 125 -0.14 -14.17 -0.95
C ARG A 125 0.52 -12.81 -0.75
N VAL A 126 1.16 -12.60 0.40
CA VAL A 126 2.03 -11.45 0.61
C VAL A 126 3.38 -11.74 -0.02
N ASP A 127 3.83 -10.96 -0.96
CA ASP A 127 5.15 -11.10 -1.58
C ASP A 127 6.20 -10.32 -0.79
N LYS A 128 5.92 -9.08 -0.44
CA LYS A 128 6.73 -8.23 0.46
C LYS A 128 5.93 -7.04 0.96
N VAL A 129 6.42 -6.39 2.01
CA VAL A 129 5.97 -5.05 2.42
C VAL A 129 7.17 -4.14 2.50
N THR A 130 7.07 -2.96 1.93
CA THR A 130 8.12 -1.94 1.98
C THR A 130 7.62 -0.70 2.72
N THR A 131 8.51 -0.12 3.51
CA THR A 131 8.31 1.19 4.15
C THR A 131 9.35 2.14 3.61
N THR A 132 8.93 3.27 3.07
CA THR A 132 9.83 4.35 2.67
C THR A 132 9.51 5.59 3.48
N ILE A 133 10.55 6.22 4.02
CA ILE A 133 10.45 7.44 4.81
C ILE A 133 11.22 8.53 4.07
N LEU A 134 10.53 9.61 3.75
CA LEU A 134 11.10 10.82 3.16
C LEU A 134 11.02 11.96 4.17
N ARG A 135 12.13 12.67 4.37
CA ARG A 135 12.20 13.79 5.29
C ARG A 135 12.75 15.04 4.59
N THR A 136 12.04 16.14 4.75
CA THR A 136 12.48 17.45 4.23
C THR A 136 12.39 18.58 5.27
N GLY A 137 11.83 18.29 6.46
CA GLY A 137 11.64 19.26 7.54
C GLY A 137 12.60 19.07 8.70
N SER A 138 12.36 19.83 9.78
CA SER A 138 13.11 19.76 11.04
C SER A 138 12.63 18.64 11.98
N VAL A 139 11.48 18.03 11.70
CA VAL A 139 10.99 16.87 12.45
C VAL A 139 11.69 15.62 11.94
N TYR A 140 12.20 14.80 12.86
CA TYR A 140 12.95 13.59 12.54
C TYR A 140 12.12 12.35 12.81
N PRO A 141 12.11 11.36 11.89
CA PRO A 141 11.60 10.03 12.18
C PRO A 141 12.55 9.31 13.15
N GLY A 142 11.98 8.48 14.00
CA GLY A 142 12.70 7.68 14.99
C GLY A 142 12.43 6.19 14.84
N ASN A 143 12.08 5.53 15.95
CA ASN A 143 11.74 4.11 15.93
C ASN A 143 10.38 3.89 15.26
N GLY A 144 10.29 2.80 14.52
CA GLY A 144 9.07 2.40 13.85
C GLY A 144 8.99 0.89 13.65
N SER A 145 7.95 0.46 12.98
CA SER A 145 7.77 -0.93 12.56
C SER A 145 7.07 -1.01 11.22
N THR A 146 7.40 -2.05 10.49
CA THR A 146 6.64 -2.51 9.32
C THR A 146 6.03 -3.85 9.65
N ARG A 147 4.75 -4.03 9.36
CA ARG A 147 4.05 -5.27 9.64
C ARG A 147 3.02 -5.59 8.58
N TYR A 148 2.68 -6.87 8.46
CA TYR A 148 1.47 -7.31 7.79
C TYR A 148 0.73 -8.34 8.64
N ASN A 149 -0.57 -8.41 8.39
CA ASN A 149 -1.47 -9.39 8.99
C ASN A 149 -2.37 -9.96 7.91
N HIS A 150 -2.32 -11.28 7.73
CA HIS A 150 -3.23 -12.03 6.91
C HIS A 150 -4.09 -12.90 7.83
N GLN A 151 -5.24 -12.40 8.26
CA GLN A 151 -6.05 -13.04 9.31
C GLN A 151 -6.49 -14.45 8.95
N ARG A 152 -6.91 -14.68 7.71
CA ARG A 152 -7.36 -16.01 7.25
C ARG A 152 -6.25 -17.05 7.27
N GLY A 153 -5.01 -16.64 7.04
CA GLY A 153 -3.83 -17.50 7.11
C GLY A 153 -3.24 -17.60 8.51
N ASN A 154 -3.76 -16.83 9.46
CA ASN A 154 -3.14 -16.63 10.77
C ASN A 154 -1.64 -16.26 10.65
N GLU A 155 -1.31 -15.51 9.59
CA GLU A 155 0.03 -15.03 9.35
C GLU A 155 0.17 -13.59 9.84
N PHE A 156 1.09 -13.39 10.75
CA PHE A 156 1.48 -12.08 11.24
C PHE A 156 2.99 -11.96 11.21
N LYS A 157 3.47 -10.86 10.65
CA LYS A 157 4.89 -10.52 10.69
C LYS A 157 5.06 -9.04 11.03
N SER A 158 5.93 -8.76 11.97
CA SER A 158 6.29 -7.39 12.34
C SER A 158 7.79 -7.29 12.52
N VAL A 159 8.41 -6.30 11.90
CA VAL A 159 9.84 -6.04 11.99
C VAL A 159 10.04 -4.59 12.42
N PRO A 160 10.66 -4.36 13.59
CA PRO A 160 11.00 -3.01 14.01
C PRO A 160 12.16 -2.47 13.18
N PHE A 161 12.19 -1.15 13.03
CA PHE A 161 13.31 -0.42 12.46
C PHE A 161 13.61 0.84 13.27
N THR A 162 14.82 1.37 13.11
CA THR A 162 15.20 2.68 13.61
C THR A 162 15.56 3.54 12.41
N ALA A 163 14.78 4.59 12.19
CA ALA A 163 15.11 5.56 11.17
C ALA A 163 16.25 6.45 11.64
N SER A 164 17.16 6.77 10.72
CA SER A 164 18.23 7.74 10.96
C SER A 164 17.81 9.16 10.60
N THR A 165 18.68 10.11 10.76
CA THR A 165 18.47 11.50 10.31
C THR A 165 18.59 11.67 8.79
N ALA A 166 18.87 10.60 8.04
CA ALA A 166 18.95 10.64 6.58
C ALA A 166 17.62 11.12 5.95
N SER A 167 17.71 11.76 4.79
CA SER A 167 16.54 12.31 4.11
C SER A 167 15.63 11.24 3.54
N ASN A 168 16.19 10.11 3.07
CA ASN A 168 15.44 9.02 2.44
C ASN A 168 15.91 7.69 3.00
N GLN A 169 14.97 6.84 3.41
CA GLN A 169 15.25 5.52 3.95
C GLN A 169 14.17 4.54 3.51
N SER A 170 14.56 3.29 3.27
CA SER A 170 13.63 2.21 2.94
C SER A 170 13.92 0.97 3.76
N PHE A 171 12.85 0.30 4.18
CA PHE A 171 12.86 -0.96 4.92
C PHE A 171 11.93 -1.93 4.23
N THR A 172 12.36 -3.17 4.08
CA THR A 172 11.58 -4.22 3.42
C THR A 172 11.48 -5.44 4.30
N ILE A 173 10.27 -5.99 4.44
CA ILE A 173 10.05 -7.29 5.04
C ILE A 173 9.58 -8.27 3.95
N PRO A 174 10.18 -9.49 3.90
CA PRO A 174 9.73 -10.51 2.98
C PRO A 174 8.35 -11.03 3.41
N GLY A 175 7.55 -11.38 2.42
CA GLY A 175 6.25 -11.98 2.64
C GLY A 175 6.31 -13.47 2.95
N SER A 176 5.28 -14.18 2.55
CA SER A 176 5.07 -15.62 2.73
C SER A 176 4.97 -16.31 1.36
N ALA A 177 5.27 -17.61 1.34
CA ALA A 177 5.04 -18.44 0.16
C ALA A 177 3.58 -18.95 0.04
N ASN A 178 2.77 -18.76 1.08
CA ASN A 178 1.46 -19.37 1.19
C ASN A 178 0.35 -18.45 0.66
N PHE A 179 -0.64 -19.06 0.02
CA PHE A 179 -1.86 -18.43 -0.43
C PHE A 179 -3.00 -18.71 0.53
N TYR A 180 -3.78 -17.68 0.86
CA TYR A 180 -4.95 -17.78 1.72
C TYR A 180 -6.12 -16.97 1.15
N HIS A 181 -7.34 -17.39 1.45
CA HIS A 181 -8.51 -16.55 1.18
C HIS A 181 -8.42 -15.25 1.97
N SER A 182 -8.84 -14.14 1.34
CA SER A 182 -8.96 -12.85 2.02
C SER A 182 -10.39 -12.35 1.92
N SER A 183 -10.86 -11.73 3.00
CA SER A 183 -12.12 -10.99 2.96
C SER A 183 -11.88 -9.63 2.30
N PRO A 184 -12.84 -9.12 1.52
CA PRO A 184 -12.79 -7.77 0.99
C PRO A 184 -12.80 -6.69 2.10
N GLU A 185 -13.26 -7.02 3.30
CA GLU A 185 -13.24 -6.11 4.43
C GLU A 185 -11.95 -6.26 5.24
N PRO A 186 -11.06 -5.26 5.28
CA PRO A 186 -9.77 -5.34 5.99
C PRO A 186 -9.90 -5.69 7.47
N LEU A 187 -11.01 -5.28 8.10
CA LEU A 187 -11.29 -5.53 9.52
C LEU A 187 -11.94 -6.89 9.79
N ALA A 188 -12.46 -7.57 8.75
CA ALA A 188 -13.21 -8.83 8.89
C ALA A 188 -12.46 -10.07 8.38
N GLY A 189 -11.14 -10.08 8.44
CA GLY A 189 -10.29 -11.21 8.01
C GLY A 189 -9.52 -10.96 6.73
N GLY A 190 -9.31 -9.69 6.36
CA GLY A 190 -8.56 -9.27 5.19
C GLY A 190 -7.05 -9.33 5.38
N LEU A 191 -6.35 -9.04 4.29
CA LEU A 191 -4.92 -8.84 4.27
C LEU A 191 -4.61 -7.35 4.37
N VAL A 192 -3.87 -6.96 5.41
CA VAL A 192 -3.44 -5.58 5.64
C VAL A 192 -1.94 -5.50 5.89
N ALA A 193 -1.32 -4.42 5.45
CA ALA A 193 0.01 -4.01 5.87
C ALA A 193 -0.04 -2.65 6.54
N GLN A 194 0.88 -2.41 7.46
CA GLN A 194 0.97 -1.17 8.21
C GLN A 194 2.41 -0.80 8.46
N SER A 195 2.68 0.49 8.33
CA SER A 195 3.94 1.10 8.73
C SER A 195 3.68 2.17 9.76
N ASP A 196 4.45 2.18 10.83
CA ASP A 196 4.39 3.15 11.91
C ASP A 196 5.78 3.75 12.14
N VAL A 197 5.83 5.04 12.43
CA VAL A 197 7.08 5.71 12.83
C VAL A 197 6.82 6.75 13.91
N SER A 198 7.66 6.78 14.95
CA SER A 198 7.69 7.84 15.94
C SER A 198 8.37 9.08 15.37
N LEU A 199 8.00 10.25 15.84
CA LEU A 199 8.56 11.54 15.42
C LEU A 199 9.22 12.25 16.60
N SER A 200 10.24 13.04 16.33
CA SER A 200 11.01 13.78 17.36
C SER A 200 10.18 14.77 18.18
N ASN A 201 9.00 15.13 17.73
CA ASN A 201 8.04 15.97 18.46
C ASN A 201 7.11 15.20 19.40
N GLY A 202 7.37 13.90 19.62
CA GLY A 202 6.56 13.02 20.47
C GLY A 202 5.28 12.47 19.82
N LYS A 203 5.04 12.78 18.56
CA LYS A 203 3.92 12.23 17.78
C LYS A 203 4.32 10.96 17.04
N SER A 204 3.36 10.34 16.38
CA SER A 204 3.58 9.21 15.48
C SER A 204 2.83 9.43 14.17
N LEU A 205 3.35 8.81 13.12
CA LEU A 205 2.72 8.71 11.81
C LEU A 205 2.52 7.24 11.49
N SER A 206 1.33 6.90 11.06
CA SER A 206 0.93 5.53 10.71
C SER A 206 0.28 5.52 9.35
N VAL A 207 0.53 4.48 8.57
CA VAL A 207 -0.09 4.22 7.26
C VAL A 207 -0.53 2.77 7.22
N ILE A 208 -1.79 2.55 6.87
CA ILE A 208 -2.40 1.22 6.72
C ILE A 208 -2.86 1.05 5.29
N VAL A 209 -2.53 -0.07 4.67
CA VAL A 209 -3.00 -0.46 3.34
C VAL A 209 -3.58 -1.86 3.39
N GLY A 210 -4.65 -2.08 2.65
CA GLY A 210 -5.30 -3.37 2.52
C GLY A 210 -5.40 -3.83 1.08
N VAL A 211 -5.61 -5.13 0.88
CA VAL A 211 -5.93 -5.67 -0.44
C VAL A 211 -7.26 -5.06 -0.91
N PRO A 212 -7.37 -4.66 -2.19
CA PRO A 212 -8.62 -4.15 -2.73
C PRO A 212 -9.74 -5.19 -2.60
N SER A 213 -10.91 -4.73 -2.16
CA SER A 213 -12.11 -5.57 -2.04
C SER A 213 -12.61 -6.07 -3.38
N ASP A 214 -12.36 -5.30 -4.42
CA ASP A 214 -12.77 -5.60 -5.79
C ASP A 214 -11.51 -5.74 -6.64
N ASP A 215 -11.45 -6.77 -7.46
CA ASP A 215 -10.48 -6.80 -8.55
C ASP A 215 -10.89 -5.69 -9.53
N PRO A 216 -10.21 -4.52 -9.55
CA PRO A 216 -10.57 -3.44 -10.46
C PRO A 216 -10.41 -3.83 -11.93
N TYR A 217 -9.88 -5.02 -12.18
CA TYR A 217 -9.64 -5.63 -13.48
C TYR A 217 -10.41 -6.93 -13.67
N ALA A 218 -11.39 -7.24 -12.79
CA ALA A 218 -12.36 -8.29 -13.04
C ALA A 218 -13.18 -7.88 -14.27
N LYS A 219 -13.04 -8.63 -15.35
CA LYS A 219 -13.89 -8.51 -16.53
C LYS A 219 -15.03 -9.48 -16.42
#